data_ee0bc327702ba348830d1b2e2d29cc88
#
_entry.id   ee0bc327702ba348830d1b2e2d29cc88
#
_cell.length_a   1.000
_cell.length_b   1.000
_cell.length_c   1.000
_cell.angle_alpha   90.00
_cell.angle_beta   90.00
_cell.angle_gamma   90.00
#
_symmetry.space_group_name_H-M   'P 1'
#
loop_
_entity.id
_entity.type
_entity.pdbx_description
1 polymer ?
#
loop_
_entity_poly.entity_id
_entity_poly.type
_entity_poly.pdbx_seq_one_letter_code
_entity_poly.pdbx_strand_id
1 'polypeptide(L)' 'MNVLIVDDEPLARERLSRMVGELEGYSVLEPSATNGEEALALIDSHKPDIVLLDIRMPGLDGLQ' A
#
# COMPACT_ATOMS: atom_id res chain seq x y z
N MET A 1 -9.48 8.22 -8.05
CA MET A 1 -8.64 7.03 -8.24
C MET A 1 -8.46 6.34 -6.92
N ASN A 2 -8.63 5.03 -6.93
CA ASN A 2 -8.50 4.24 -5.71
C ASN A 2 -7.06 3.79 -5.55
N VAL A 3 -6.52 3.97 -4.35
CA VAL A 3 -5.14 3.67 -4.06
C VAL A 3 -5.06 2.59 -2.99
N LEU A 4 -4.37 1.50 -3.29
CA LEU A 4 -4.14 0.45 -2.32
C LEU A 4 -2.76 0.67 -1.71
N ILE A 5 -2.68 0.69 -0.40
CA ILE A 5 -1.42 0.88 0.30
C ILE A 5 -0.94 -0.45 0.85
N VAL A 6 0.31 -0.78 0.61
CA VAL A 6 0.90 -2.03 1.05
C VAL A 6 2.16 -1.71 1.84
N ASP A 7 2.17 -2.04 3.12
CA ASP A 7 3.32 -1.79 3.98
C ASP A 7 3.19 -2.70 5.18
N ASP A 8 4.29 -3.26 5.65
CA ASP A 8 4.25 -4.19 6.76
C ASP A 8 4.20 -3.47 8.11
N GLU A 9 4.36 -2.15 8.15
CA GLU A 9 4.31 -1.41 9.40
C GLU A 9 3.03 -0.60 9.52
N PRO A 10 2.28 -0.78 10.60
CA PRO A 10 1.00 -0.08 10.75
C PRO A 10 1.12 1.44 10.72
N LEU A 11 2.17 1.97 11.35
CA LEU A 11 2.32 3.43 11.37
C LEU A 11 2.60 3.99 9.99
N ALA A 12 3.35 3.24 9.18
CA ALA A 12 3.64 3.68 7.83
C ALA A 12 2.37 3.65 6.99
N ARG A 13 1.55 2.60 7.15
CA ARG A 13 0.30 2.53 6.41
C ARG A 13 -0.61 3.69 6.76
N GLU A 14 -0.67 4.03 8.05
CA GLU A 14 -1.52 5.11 8.50
C GLU A 14 -1.04 6.44 7.92
N ARG A 15 0.27 6.65 7.93
CA ARG A 15 0.83 7.88 7.41
C ARG A 15 0.57 8.02 5.90
N LEU A 16 0.79 6.95 5.16
CA LEU A 16 0.55 6.97 3.72
C LEU A 16 -0.93 7.18 3.42
N SER A 17 -1.81 6.55 4.19
CA SER A 17 -3.23 6.72 4.00
C SER A 17 -3.64 8.16 4.19
N ARG A 18 -3.07 8.81 5.20
CA ARG A 18 -3.40 10.20 5.46
C ARG A 18 -2.91 11.09 4.32
N MET A 19 -1.68 10.84 3.86
CA MET A 19 -1.12 11.65 2.79
C MET A 19 -1.93 11.52 1.50
N VAL A 20 -2.29 10.29 1.15
CA VAL A 20 -3.06 10.08 -0.06
C VAL A 20 -4.46 10.67 0.08
N GLY A 21 -5.03 10.57 1.28
CA GLY A 21 -6.36 11.10 1.51
C GLY A 21 -6.45 12.59 1.37
N GLU A 22 -5.31 13.28 1.46
CA GLU A 22 -5.30 14.73 1.31
C GLU A 22 -5.17 15.16 -0.14
N LEU A 23 -4.92 14.22 -1.04
CA LEU A 23 -4.77 14.54 -2.45
C LEU A 23 -6.13 14.50 -3.13
N GLU A 24 -6.43 15.55 -3.88
CA GLU A 24 -7.70 15.62 -4.57
C GLU A 24 -7.76 14.55 -5.66
N GLY A 25 -8.89 13.88 -5.75
CA GLY A 25 -9.06 12.88 -6.79
C GLY A 25 -8.57 11.50 -6.42
N TYR A 26 -8.03 11.33 -5.21
CA TYR A 26 -7.53 10.04 -4.77
C TYR A 26 -8.28 9.56 -3.54
N SER A 27 -8.55 8.27 -3.50
CA SER A 27 -9.23 7.66 -2.35
C SER A 27 -8.43 6.46 -1.92
N VAL A 28 -8.30 6.29 -0.61
CA VAL A 28 -7.56 5.17 -0.08
C VAL A 28 -8.49 3.99 0.09
N LEU A 29 -8.09 2.84 -0.46
CA LEU A 29 -8.86 1.62 -0.29
C LEU A 29 -8.63 1.07 1.09
N GLU A 30 -9.67 0.53 1.69
CA GLU A 30 -9.55 -0.12 2.97
C GLU A 30 -10.10 -1.52 2.85
N PRO A 31 -9.41 -2.46 3.44
CA PRO A 31 -8.21 -2.30 4.27
C PRO A 31 -6.96 -2.15 3.43
N SER A 32 -5.89 -1.65 4.05
CA SER A 32 -4.59 -1.66 3.40
C SER A 32 -3.99 -3.06 3.57
N ALA A 33 -2.96 -3.37 2.81
CA ALA A 33 -2.33 -4.68 2.86
C ALA A 33 -1.05 -4.64 3.67
N THR A 34 -0.74 -5.73 4.36
CA THR A 34 0.47 -5.80 5.15
C THR A 34 1.56 -6.64 4.49
N ASN A 35 1.21 -7.35 3.44
CA ASN A 35 2.20 -8.16 2.73
C ASN A 35 1.73 -8.38 1.31
N GLY A 36 2.54 -9.07 0.52
CA GLY A 36 2.24 -9.28 -0.88
C GLY A 36 1.02 -10.14 -1.14
N GLU A 37 0.80 -11.14 -0.30
CA GLU A 37 -0.35 -12.01 -0.48
C GLU A 37 -1.64 -11.24 -0.27
N GLU A 38 -1.69 -10.42 0.77
CA GLU A 38 -2.86 -9.60 1.02
C GLU A 38 -3.06 -8.61 -0.12
N ALA A 39 -1.95 -8.05 -0.61
CA ALA A 39 -2.02 -7.09 -1.69
C ALA A 39 -2.64 -7.72 -2.94
N LEU A 40 -2.19 -8.92 -3.29
CA LEU A 40 -2.72 -9.59 -4.47
C LEU A 40 -4.21 -9.88 -4.33
N ALA A 41 -4.63 -10.31 -3.14
CA ALA A 41 -6.05 -10.58 -2.91
C ALA A 41 -6.87 -9.31 -3.04
N LEU A 42 -6.37 -8.20 -2.50
CA LEU A 42 -7.10 -6.95 -2.57
C LEU A 42 -7.11 -6.36 -3.97
N ILE A 43 -6.01 -6.55 -4.71
CA ILE A 43 -5.96 -6.11 -6.09
C ILE A 43 -7.03 -6.85 -6.90
N ASP A 44 -7.14 -8.15 -6.67
CA ASP A 44 -8.09 -8.95 -7.41
C ASP A 44 -9.53 -8.59 -7.06
N SER A 45 -9.80 -8.34 -5.79
CA SER A 45 -11.18 -8.10 -5.37
C SER A 45 -11.61 -6.66 -5.52
N HIS A 46 -10.70 -5.71 -5.31
CA HIS A 46 -11.06 -4.28 -5.36
C HIS A 46 -10.56 -3.53 -6.58
N LYS A 47 -9.65 -4.11 -7.30
CA LYS A 47 -9.11 -3.53 -8.53
C LYS A 47 -8.73 -2.06 -8.40
N PRO A 48 -7.74 -1.78 -7.55
CA PRO A 48 -7.32 -0.39 -7.36
C PRO A 48 -6.65 0.17 -8.60
N ASP A 49 -6.69 1.48 -8.75
CA ASP A 49 -6.04 2.14 -9.86
C ASP A 49 -4.54 2.26 -9.63
N ILE A 50 -4.15 2.42 -8.37
CA ILE A 50 -2.76 2.61 -8.01
C ILE A 50 -2.44 1.74 -6.81
N VAL A 51 -1.24 1.18 -6.78
CA VAL A 51 -0.76 0.41 -5.64
C VAL A 51 0.52 1.03 -5.16
N LEU A 52 0.54 1.50 -3.91
CA LEU A 52 1.74 2.06 -3.30
C LEU A 52 2.38 0.99 -2.46
N LEU A 53 3.60 0.60 -2.85
CA LEU A 53 4.32 -0.43 -2.15
C LEU A 53 5.51 0.19 -1.44
N ASP A 54 5.59 -0.05 -0.14
CA ASP A 54 6.77 0.37 0.59
C ASP A 54 7.22 -0.84 1.38
N ILE A 55 7.88 -1.73 0.69
CA ILE A 55 8.33 -2.97 1.29
C ILE A 55 9.80 -2.89 1.57
N ARG A 56 10.17 -3.12 2.82
CA ARG A 56 11.57 -3.14 3.18
C ARG A 56 12.01 -4.57 3.18
N MET A 57 13.05 -4.84 2.44
CA MET A 57 13.58 -6.18 2.36
C MET A 57 15.05 -6.13 2.70
N PRO A 58 15.36 -6.19 3.97
CA PRO A 58 16.75 -6.04 4.40
C PRO A 58 17.69 -7.00 3.71
N GLY A 59 17.23 -8.16 3.40
CA GLY A 59 18.08 -9.11 2.73
C GLY A 59 18.46 -8.73 1.33
N LEU A 60 17.64 -7.94 0.69
CA LEU A 60 17.94 -7.52 -0.66
C LEU A 60 18.74 -6.28 -0.71
N ASP A 61 18.70 -5.50 0.35
CA ASP A 61 19.48 -4.34 0.36
C ASP A 61 20.87 -4.62 0.12
N GLY A 62 21.28 -5.68 0.54
CA GLY A 62 22.61 -5.95 0.41
C GLY A 62 23.08 -6.16 -0.88
N LEU A 63 22.34 -6.13 -1.67
CA LEU A 63 22.72 -6.35 -2.82
C LEU A 63 23.60 -5.71 -3.18
N GLN A 64 23.55 -5.33 -2.78
CA GLN A 64 24.39 -4.72 -3.03
C GLN A 64 25.27 -5.09 -3.00
#